data_e7a747b1619dc7fb90e17f10786414c8
#
_entry.id   e7a747b1619dc7fb90e17f10786414c8
#
_cell.length_a   1.000
_cell.length_b   1.000
_cell.length_c   1.000
_cell.angle_alpha   90.00
_cell.angle_beta   90.00
_cell.angle_gamma   90.00
#
_symmetry.space_group_name_H-M   'P 1'
#
loop_
_entity.id
_entity.type
_entity.pdbx_description
1 polymer ?
#
loop_
_entity_poly.entity_id
_entity_poly.type
_entity_poly.pdbx_seq_one_letter_code
_entity_poly.pdbx_strand_id
1 'polypeptide(L)'
;MPSPVHVVGLGGSLREGSTSLTALRTALDGAAAAAAQPSLISVRDLDLPLYTPERATPSAARELADAVYASDAMIWSTPTYHGSVSGSFKNALDWLILLAERDPPYLTNKPIGLASTAGGVQGLQSVNSMEFIARALRGWSVPVVLPVSQSWQTFDPEGRLADTMVTEQLHELGAEVVRAARQFQVDGTCDYADAVQFASDGTPRRPAAAGSPA
;
A
#
# COMPACT_ATOMS: atom_id res chain seq x y z
N MET A 1 -13.95 21.52 5.31
CA MET A 1 -14.10 20.10 4.91
C MET A 1 -12.74 19.44 5.08
N PRO A 2 -12.64 18.21 5.60
CA PRO A 2 -11.35 17.53 5.65
C PRO A 2 -10.79 17.40 4.22
N SER A 3 -9.46 17.44 4.10
CA SER A 3 -8.79 17.24 2.82
C SER A 3 -9.14 15.87 2.23
N PRO A 4 -9.28 15.74 0.90
CA PRO A 4 -9.53 14.45 0.29
C PRO A 4 -8.37 13.49 0.58
N VAL A 5 -8.71 12.22 0.88
CA VAL A 5 -7.71 11.16 1.11
C VAL A 5 -6.96 10.88 -0.19
N HIS A 6 -5.64 10.99 -0.19
CA HIS A 6 -4.80 10.65 -1.33
C HIS A 6 -4.36 9.17 -1.24
N VAL A 7 -4.79 8.35 -2.21
CA VAL A 7 -4.49 6.91 -2.25
C VAL A 7 -3.55 6.59 -3.39
N VAL A 8 -2.36 6.05 -3.09
CA VAL A 8 -1.41 5.57 -4.10
C VAL A 8 -1.58 4.07 -4.32
N GLY A 9 -1.93 3.68 -5.55
CA GLY A 9 -1.92 2.30 -5.99
C GLY A 9 -0.55 1.90 -6.54
N LEU A 10 0.07 0.83 -6.03
CA LEU A 10 1.32 0.27 -6.54
C LEU A 10 1.07 -1.08 -7.22
N GLY A 11 1.25 -1.11 -8.54
CA GLY A 11 1.07 -2.29 -9.38
C GLY A 11 2.37 -3.04 -9.64
N GLY A 12 2.43 -4.33 -9.26
CA GLY A 12 3.64 -5.15 -9.20
C GLY A 12 3.98 -5.96 -10.46
N SER A 13 3.39 -5.68 -11.62
CA SER A 13 3.61 -6.47 -12.84
C SER A 13 4.36 -5.71 -13.91
N LEU A 14 5.31 -6.38 -14.56
CA LEU A 14 5.97 -5.87 -15.78
C LEU A 14 5.21 -6.25 -17.06
N ARG A 15 4.20 -7.12 -16.96
CA ARG A 15 3.44 -7.60 -18.12
C ARG A 15 2.47 -6.52 -18.59
N GLU A 16 2.44 -6.28 -19.90
CA GLU A 16 1.37 -5.51 -20.55
C GLU A 16 0.03 -6.24 -20.41
N GLY A 17 -1.07 -5.52 -20.18
CA GLY A 17 -2.38 -6.14 -19.97
C GLY A 17 -2.44 -7.02 -18.72
N SER A 18 -1.71 -6.67 -17.66
CA SER A 18 -1.65 -7.46 -16.43
C SER A 18 -2.97 -7.47 -15.69
N THR A 19 -3.47 -8.65 -15.34
CA THR A 19 -4.68 -8.84 -14.51
C THR A 19 -4.52 -8.21 -13.11
N SER A 20 -3.31 -8.23 -12.53
CA SER A 20 -3.06 -7.56 -11.25
C SER A 20 -3.14 -6.03 -11.37
N LEU A 21 -2.76 -5.46 -12.52
CA LEU A 21 -2.93 -4.03 -12.76
C LEU A 21 -4.40 -3.66 -12.98
N THR A 22 -5.18 -4.52 -13.66
CA THR A 22 -6.63 -4.35 -13.78
C THR A 22 -7.30 -4.40 -12.40
N ALA A 23 -6.97 -5.39 -11.57
CA ALA A 23 -7.48 -5.48 -10.21
C ALA A 23 -7.14 -4.22 -9.38
N LEU A 24 -5.91 -3.69 -9.52
CA LEU A 24 -5.52 -2.45 -8.85
C LEU A 24 -6.37 -1.26 -9.31
N ARG A 25 -6.58 -1.10 -10.61
CA ARG A 25 -7.43 -0.02 -11.15
C ARG A 25 -8.83 -0.09 -10.59
N THR A 26 -9.44 -1.28 -10.59
CA THR A 26 -10.78 -1.49 -10.03
C THR A 26 -10.85 -1.14 -8.54
N ALA A 27 -9.82 -1.50 -7.75
CA ALA A 27 -9.78 -1.11 -6.34
C ALA A 27 -9.60 0.41 -6.17
N LEU A 28 -8.82 1.07 -7.03
CA LEU A 28 -8.69 2.53 -7.03
C LEU A 28 -9.99 3.23 -7.44
N ASP A 29 -10.79 2.64 -8.35
CA ASP A 29 -12.13 3.14 -8.69
C ASP A 29 -13.05 3.08 -7.46
N GLY A 30 -12.96 2.03 -6.64
CA GLY A 30 -13.65 1.94 -5.35
C GLY A 30 -13.20 3.03 -4.36
N ALA A 31 -11.92 3.33 -4.30
CA ALA A 31 -11.40 4.44 -3.49
C ALA A 31 -11.92 5.80 -4.00
N ALA A 32 -11.95 6.01 -5.32
CA ALA A 32 -12.51 7.23 -5.93
C ALA A 32 -14.01 7.37 -5.61
N ALA A 33 -14.79 6.29 -5.69
CA ALA A 33 -16.21 6.28 -5.31
C ALA A 33 -16.42 6.62 -3.83
N ALA A 34 -15.43 6.32 -2.96
CA ALA A 34 -15.39 6.72 -1.57
C ALA A 34 -14.84 8.14 -1.34
N ALA A 35 -14.78 8.97 -2.40
CA ALA A 35 -14.30 10.36 -2.39
C ALA A 35 -12.81 10.52 -1.98
N ALA A 36 -11.95 9.59 -2.40
CA ALA A 36 -10.51 9.76 -2.37
C ALA A 36 -9.99 10.32 -3.70
N GLN A 37 -8.73 10.74 -3.71
CA GLN A 37 -7.96 11.08 -4.91
C GLN A 37 -6.95 9.94 -5.18
N PRO A 38 -7.28 8.98 -6.05
CA PRO A 38 -6.37 7.90 -6.36
C PRO A 38 -5.33 8.31 -7.39
N SER A 39 -4.13 7.76 -7.25
CA SER A 39 -3.08 7.77 -8.27
C SER A 39 -2.51 6.36 -8.44
N LEU A 40 -2.03 6.04 -9.64
CA LEU A 40 -1.52 4.72 -9.96
C LEU A 40 -0.06 4.79 -10.36
N ILE A 41 0.75 3.95 -9.72
CA ILE A 41 2.16 3.74 -10.05
C ILE A 41 2.32 2.29 -10.50
N SER A 42 2.82 2.08 -11.72
CA SER A 42 3.17 0.77 -12.25
C SER A 42 4.68 0.56 -12.17
N VAL A 43 5.13 -0.56 -11.61
CA VAL A 43 6.57 -0.90 -11.58
C VAL A 43 7.16 -1.06 -12.98
N ARG A 44 6.32 -1.34 -13.98
CA ARG A 44 6.74 -1.39 -15.38
C ARG A 44 7.21 -0.03 -15.87
N ASP A 45 6.44 1.02 -15.55
CA ASP A 45 6.68 2.37 -16.05
C ASP A 45 7.85 3.06 -15.32
N LEU A 46 8.15 2.58 -14.10
CA LEU A 46 9.28 3.07 -13.30
C LEU A 46 10.64 2.58 -13.82
N ASP A 47 10.68 1.43 -14.49
CA ASP A 47 11.91 0.79 -14.98
C ASP A 47 13.07 0.81 -13.96
N LEU A 48 12.76 0.45 -12.72
CA LEU A 48 13.72 0.50 -11.61
C LEU A 48 14.82 -0.55 -11.76
N PRO A 49 16.09 -0.16 -11.65
CA PRO A 49 17.17 -1.15 -11.54
C PRO A 49 17.01 -1.95 -10.24
N LEU A 50 17.62 -3.12 -10.18
CA LEU A 50 17.67 -3.88 -8.93
C LEU A 50 18.31 -3.04 -7.83
N TYR A 51 17.66 -3.02 -6.67
CA TYR A 51 18.15 -2.32 -5.50
C TYR A 51 19.48 -2.94 -5.01
N THR A 52 20.42 -2.09 -4.73
CA THR A 52 21.63 -2.39 -3.96
C THR A 52 22.05 -1.14 -3.18
N PRO A 53 22.53 -1.28 -1.93
CA PRO A 53 22.90 -0.14 -1.10
C PRO A 53 23.96 0.79 -1.74
N GLU A 54 24.84 0.24 -2.56
CA GLU A 54 25.95 0.96 -3.18
C GLU A 54 25.53 1.76 -4.44
N ARG A 55 24.36 1.49 -4.97
CA ARG A 55 23.88 2.15 -6.19
C ARG A 55 23.44 3.57 -5.91
N ALA A 56 23.87 4.48 -6.78
CA ALA A 56 23.28 5.83 -6.78
C ALA A 56 21.77 5.77 -7.00
N THR A 57 21.02 6.50 -6.21
CA THR A 57 19.54 6.50 -6.24
C THR A 57 19.01 7.03 -7.57
N PRO A 58 18.25 6.24 -8.37
CA PRO A 58 17.63 6.70 -9.61
C PRO A 58 16.54 7.76 -9.33
N SER A 59 16.24 8.64 -10.32
CA SER A 59 15.12 9.59 -10.20
C SER A 59 13.80 8.89 -9.98
N ALA A 60 13.51 7.82 -10.73
CA ALA A 60 12.30 7.03 -10.59
C ALA A 60 12.10 6.43 -9.19
N ALA A 61 13.18 6.05 -8.50
CA ALA A 61 13.10 5.57 -7.12
C ALA A 61 12.76 6.72 -6.14
N ARG A 62 13.30 7.92 -6.36
CA ARG A 62 12.93 9.11 -5.59
C ARG A 62 11.46 9.50 -5.83
N GLU A 63 11.03 9.53 -7.08
CA GLU A 63 9.64 9.82 -7.46
C GLU A 63 8.66 8.84 -6.82
N LEU A 64 8.98 7.53 -6.82
CA LEU A 64 8.20 6.51 -6.11
C LEU A 64 8.15 6.81 -4.60
N ALA A 65 9.30 7.02 -3.97
CA ALA A 65 9.38 7.28 -2.54
C ALA A 65 8.62 8.55 -2.14
N ASP A 66 8.78 9.64 -2.89
CA ASP A 66 8.10 10.90 -2.61
C ASP A 66 6.58 10.79 -2.80
N ALA A 67 6.10 10.11 -3.84
CA ALA A 67 4.68 9.85 -4.06
C ALA A 67 4.07 9.00 -2.94
N VAL A 68 4.77 7.93 -2.53
CA VAL A 68 4.37 7.08 -1.41
C VAL A 68 4.37 7.85 -0.08
N TYR A 69 5.38 8.69 0.13
CA TYR A 69 5.46 9.50 1.36
C TYR A 69 4.32 10.51 1.46
N ALA A 70 3.99 11.17 0.36
CA ALA A 70 2.91 12.16 0.30
C ALA A 70 1.50 11.57 0.36
N SER A 71 1.33 10.25 0.19
CA SER A 71 0.01 9.60 0.24
C SER A 71 -0.50 9.45 1.67
N ASP A 72 -1.82 9.38 1.84
CA ASP A 72 -2.48 9.04 3.11
C ASP A 72 -2.64 7.52 3.27
N ALA A 73 -2.72 6.80 2.16
CA ALA A 73 -2.94 5.35 2.13
C ALA A 73 -2.42 4.73 0.83
N MET A 74 -2.34 3.41 0.78
CA MET A 74 -1.90 2.68 -0.40
C MET A 74 -2.83 1.52 -0.74
N ILE A 75 -2.84 1.12 -2.01
CA ILE A 75 -3.35 -0.19 -2.45
C ILE A 75 -2.23 -0.89 -3.21
N TRP A 76 -1.88 -2.09 -2.78
CA TRP A 76 -0.88 -2.93 -3.41
C TRP A 76 -1.53 -4.06 -4.19
N SER A 77 -1.10 -4.26 -5.44
CA SER A 77 -1.55 -5.40 -6.23
C SER A 77 -0.39 -6.02 -7.01
N THR A 78 -0.20 -7.32 -6.88
CA THR A 78 0.90 -8.06 -7.50
C THR A 78 0.45 -9.39 -8.07
N PRO A 79 1.02 -9.85 -9.20
CA PRO A 79 0.85 -11.24 -9.59
C PRO A 79 1.58 -12.16 -8.60
N THR A 80 1.02 -13.36 -8.41
CA THR A 80 1.67 -14.43 -7.63
C THR A 80 2.60 -15.22 -8.52
N TYR A 81 3.90 -15.21 -8.22
CA TYR A 81 4.91 -16.03 -8.86
C TYR A 81 5.59 -16.94 -7.84
N HIS A 82 5.50 -18.26 -8.07
CA HIS A 82 6.10 -19.27 -7.20
C HIS A 82 5.73 -19.10 -5.71
N GLY A 83 4.46 -18.75 -5.46
CA GLY A 83 3.92 -18.62 -4.10
C GLY A 83 4.28 -17.31 -3.37
N SER A 84 4.77 -16.29 -4.07
CA SER A 84 5.10 -15.00 -3.47
C SER A 84 4.81 -13.83 -4.42
N VAL A 85 5.06 -12.62 -3.97
CA VAL A 85 5.01 -11.39 -4.77
C VAL A 85 5.98 -11.46 -5.95
N SER A 86 5.73 -10.70 -7.02
CA SER A 86 6.69 -10.60 -8.12
C SER A 86 8.00 -9.96 -7.66
N GLY A 87 9.11 -10.38 -8.26
CA GLY A 87 10.44 -9.80 -7.97
C GLY A 87 10.51 -8.30 -8.26
N SER A 88 9.81 -7.83 -9.32
CA SER A 88 9.72 -6.40 -9.64
C SER A 88 8.97 -5.60 -8.57
N PHE A 89 7.91 -6.18 -8.00
CA PHE A 89 7.19 -5.55 -6.89
C PHE A 89 8.07 -5.47 -5.64
N LYS A 90 8.72 -6.58 -5.29
CA LYS A 90 9.64 -6.60 -4.14
C LYS A 90 10.77 -5.60 -4.33
N ASN A 91 11.33 -5.50 -5.53
CA ASN A 91 12.37 -4.52 -5.85
C ASN A 91 11.88 -3.07 -5.65
N ALA A 92 10.67 -2.73 -6.09
CA ALA A 92 10.11 -1.40 -5.86
C ALA A 92 9.95 -1.09 -4.36
N LEU A 93 9.52 -2.08 -3.55
CA LEU A 93 9.42 -1.93 -2.11
C LEU A 93 10.80 -1.81 -1.42
N ASP A 94 11.85 -2.43 -1.97
CA ASP A 94 13.21 -2.28 -1.43
C ASP A 94 13.75 -0.85 -1.61
N TRP A 95 13.37 -0.16 -2.70
CA TRP A 95 13.69 1.25 -2.89
C TRP A 95 13.00 2.18 -1.89
N LEU A 96 11.97 1.74 -1.15
CA LEU A 96 11.36 2.52 -0.08
C LEU A 96 12.28 2.68 1.15
N ILE A 97 13.48 2.09 1.15
CA ILE A 97 14.54 2.42 2.12
C ILE A 97 14.82 3.92 2.17
N LEU A 98 14.56 4.65 1.08
CA LEU A 98 14.67 6.10 1.00
C LEU A 98 13.77 6.84 2.00
N LEU A 99 12.79 6.16 2.58
CA LEU A 99 11.89 6.69 3.60
C LEU A 99 12.35 6.41 5.03
N ALA A 100 13.48 5.73 5.22
CA ALA A 100 13.95 5.33 6.55
C ALA A 100 14.23 6.53 7.47
N GLU A 101 14.77 7.63 6.91
CA GLU A 101 15.14 8.84 7.63
C GLU A 101 14.09 9.95 7.57
N ARG A 102 12.91 9.69 6.98
CA ARG A 102 11.78 10.62 6.99
C ARG A 102 11.12 10.62 8.38
N ASP A 103 10.40 11.68 8.70
CA ASP A 103 9.64 11.82 9.93
C ASP A 103 8.16 12.10 9.61
N PRO A 104 7.25 11.16 9.89
CA PRO A 104 7.48 9.78 10.38
C PRO A 104 8.13 8.87 9.31
N PRO A 105 8.89 7.84 9.72
CA PRO A 105 9.62 7.00 8.77
C PRO A 105 8.72 5.99 8.06
N TYR A 106 9.10 5.60 6.86
CA TYR A 106 8.46 4.59 6.03
C TYR A 106 6.96 4.85 5.78
N LEU A 107 6.11 3.85 6.04
CA LEU A 107 4.66 3.88 5.83
C LEU A 107 3.90 4.04 7.16
N THR A 108 4.52 4.70 8.14
CA THR A 108 3.90 4.94 9.45
C THR A 108 2.54 5.61 9.28
N ASN A 109 1.52 5.06 9.95
CA ASN A 109 0.12 5.51 9.91
C ASN A 109 -0.57 5.41 8.53
N LYS A 110 -0.02 4.67 7.58
CA LYS A 110 -0.66 4.46 6.27
C LYS A 110 -1.40 3.13 6.23
N PRO A 111 -2.73 3.13 6.05
CA PRO A 111 -3.50 1.93 5.69
C PRO A 111 -3.10 1.42 4.31
N ILE A 112 -3.03 0.09 4.18
CA ILE A 112 -2.61 -0.58 2.94
C ILE A 112 -3.62 -1.67 2.59
N GLY A 113 -4.30 -1.52 1.47
CA GLY A 113 -5.13 -2.55 0.87
C GLY A 113 -4.28 -3.53 0.06
N LEU A 114 -4.57 -4.83 0.17
CA LEU A 114 -3.76 -5.88 -0.46
C LEU A 114 -4.59 -6.71 -1.42
N ALA A 115 -4.17 -6.76 -2.67
CA ALA A 115 -4.73 -7.63 -3.69
C ALA A 115 -3.64 -8.44 -4.40
N SER A 116 -3.96 -9.65 -4.84
CA SER A 116 -3.06 -10.45 -5.68
C SER A 116 -3.84 -11.16 -6.76
N THR A 117 -3.20 -11.49 -7.87
CA THR A 117 -3.77 -12.36 -8.91
C THR A 117 -2.87 -13.57 -9.14
N ALA A 118 -3.46 -14.74 -9.18
CA ALA A 118 -2.75 -16.00 -9.39
C ALA A 118 -3.42 -16.85 -10.47
N GLY A 119 -2.64 -17.50 -11.32
CA GLY A 119 -3.15 -18.48 -12.26
C GLY A 119 -3.64 -19.77 -11.56
N GLY A 120 -3.10 -20.10 -10.40
CA GLY A 120 -3.51 -21.21 -9.54
C GLY A 120 -4.29 -20.72 -8.32
N VAL A 121 -4.22 -21.49 -7.23
CA VAL A 121 -4.93 -21.24 -5.96
C VAL A 121 -4.10 -20.45 -4.93
N GLN A 122 -2.85 -20.12 -5.25
CA GLN A 122 -1.87 -19.61 -4.28
C GLN A 122 -1.92 -18.07 -4.08
N GLY A 123 -2.97 -17.40 -4.52
CA GLY A 123 -3.10 -15.93 -4.40
C GLY A 123 -2.87 -15.42 -2.97
N LEU A 124 -3.42 -16.13 -1.97
CA LEU A 124 -3.29 -15.78 -0.56
C LEU A 124 -1.82 -15.76 -0.06
N GLN A 125 -0.93 -16.56 -0.66
CA GLN A 125 0.48 -16.56 -0.27
C GLN A 125 1.15 -15.22 -0.58
N SER A 126 0.81 -14.60 -1.71
CA SER A 126 1.32 -13.26 -2.03
C SER A 126 0.73 -12.18 -1.11
N VAL A 127 -0.54 -12.30 -0.72
CA VAL A 127 -1.16 -11.40 0.27
C VAL A 127 -0.40 -11.52 1.60
N ASN A 128 -0.18 -12.72 2.11
CA ASN A 128 0.58 -12.94 3.34
C ASN A 128 1.99 -12.34 3.25
N SER A 129 2.66 -12.53 2.11
CA SER A 129 3.99 -11.92 1.89
C SER A 129 3.92 -10.39 1.94
N MET A 130 2.89 -9.77 1.34
CA MET A 130 2.68 -8.33 1.39
C MET A 130 2.39 -7.83 2.81
N GLU A 131 1.63 -8.57 3.61
CA GLU A 131 1.37 -8.22 5.03
C GLU A 131 2.66 -8.18 5.85
N PHE A 132 3.56 -9.14 5.67
CA PHE A 132 4.87 -9.12 6.33
C PHE A 132 5.68 -7.89 5.92
N ILE A 133 5.68 -7.56 4.62
CA ILE A 133 6.42 -6.41 4.10
C ILE A 133 5.78 -5.09 4.61
N ALA A 134 4.44 -4.98 4.59
CA ALA A 134 3.73 -3.82 5.09
C ALA A 134 4.10 -3.53 6.56
N ARG A 135 4.10 -4.57 7.39
CA ARG A 135 4.50 -4.47 8.80
C ARG A 135 5.97 -4.08 8.97
N ALA A 136 6.87 -4.65 8.16
CA ALA A 136 8.30 -4.29 8.18
C ALA A 136 8.51 -2.82 7.80
N LEU A 137 7.66 -2.27 6.92
CA LEU A 137 7.65 -0.88 6.52
C LEU A 137 6.75 0.01 7.41
N ARG A 138 6.28 -0.48 8.58
CA ARG A 138 5.43 0.23 9.55
C ARG A 138 4.03 0.62 9.07
N GLY A 139 3.55 0.03 7.96
CA GLY A 139 2.21 0.22 7.45
C GLY A 139 1.16 -0.67 8.12
N TRP A 140 -0.11 -0.36 7.92
CA TRP A 140 -1.26 -1.06 8.49
C TRP A 140 -2.05 -1.75 7.38
N SER A 141 -1.97 -3.07 7.26
CA SER A 141 -2.86 -3.81 6.37
C SER A 141 -4.31 -3.65 6.82
N VAL A 142 -5.21 -3.26 5.91
CA VAL A 142 -6.65 -3.25 6.21
C VAL A 142 -7.18 -4.69 6.34
N PRO A 143 -8.27 -4.93 7.09
CA PRO A 143 -8.78 -6.29 7.31
C PRO A 143 -9.28 -6.98 6.04
N VAL A 144 -9.73 -6.21 5.04
CA VAL A 144 -10.17 -6.73 3.74
C VAL A 144 -8.95 -6.96 2.85
N VAL A 145 -8.78 -8.19 2.38
CA VAL A 145 -7.72 -8.59 1.44
C VAL A 145 -8.32 -9.39 0.29
N LEU A 146 -7.79 -9.26 -0.92
CA LEU A 146 -8.38 -9.94 -2.08
C LEU A 146 -7.36 -10.77 -2.86
N PRO A 147 -7.21 -12.06 -2.54
CA PRO A 147 -6.46 -13.01 -3.34
C PRO A 147 -7.32 -13.54 -4.51
N VAL A 148 -7.16 -13.01 -5.71
CA VAL A 148 -7.85 -13.51 -6.90
C VAL A 148 -7.12 -14.75 -7.42
N SER A 149 -7.67 -15.92 -7.10
CA SER A 149 -7.18 -17.22 -7.59
C SER A 149 -7.78 -17.55 -8.94
N GLN A 150 -7.12 -18.43 -9.71
CA GLN A 150 -7.60 -18.87 -11.02
C GLN A 150 -7.99 -17.70 -11.92
N SER A 151 -7.10 -16.72 -12.04
CA SER A 151 -7.36 -15.44 -12.71
C SER A 151 -7.88 -15.57 -14.14
N TRP A 152 -7.64 -16.71 -14.81
CA TRP A 152 -8.17 -17.03 -16.14
C TRP A 152 -9.70 -17.26 -16.17
N GLN A 153 -10.35 -17.47 -15.01
CA GLN A 153 -11.82 -17.51 -14.88
C GLN A 153 -12.42 -16.13 -14.59
N THR A 154 -11.64 -15.29 -13.90
CA THR A 154 -12.07 -13.98 -13.40
C THR A 154 -11.88 -12.87 -14.46
N PHE A 155 -10.85 -13.02 -15.28
CA PHE A 155 -10.51 -12.06 -16.34
C PHE A 155 -10.69 -12.68 -17.71
N ASP A 156 -11.18 -11.88 -18.66
CA ASP A 156 -11.28 -12.31 -20.07
C ASP A 156 -9.87 -12.37 -20.74
N PRO A 157 -9.79 -12.90 -21.98
CA PRO A 157 -8.52 -12.99 -22.69
C PRO A 157 -7.81 -11.65 -22.90
N GLU A 158 -8.55 -10.55 -22.92
CA GLU A 158 -8.07 -9.17 -23.03
C GLU A 158 -7.64 -8.59 -21.68
N GLY A 159 -7.76 -9.36 -20.58
CA GLY A 159 -7.38 -8.95 -19.24
C GLY A 159 -8.39 -8.02 -18.55
N ARG A 160 -9.62 -7.93 -19.05
CA ARG A 160 -10.70 -7.17 -18.42
C ARG A 160 -11.37 -8.03 -17.36
N LEU A 161 -11.80 -7.41 -16.27
CA LEU A 161 -12.50 -8.10 -15.19
C LEU A 161 -13.91 -8.47 -15.64
N ALA A 162 -14.23 -9.75 -15.66
CA ALA A 162 -15.51 -10.31 -16.10
C ALA A 162 -16.40 -10.76 -14.92
N ASP A 163 -15.82 -10.97 -13.74
CA ASP A 163 -16.51 -11.41 -12.52
C ASP A 163 -17.02 -10.20 -11.73
N THR A 164 -18.34 -10.08 -11.62
CA THR A 164 -19.00 -8.98 -10.90
C THR A 164 -18.76 -9.03 -9.39
N MET A 165 -18.69 -10.22 -8.80
CA MET A 165 -18.44 -10.38 -7.37
C MET A 165 -17.01 -9.91 -7.02
N VAL A 166 -16.03 -10.29 -7.82
CA VAL A 166 -14.65 -9.84 -7.63
C VAL A 166 -14.55 -8.33 -7.86
N THR A 167 -15.33 -7.77 -8.79
CA THR A 167 -15.40 -6.32 -9.01
C THR A 167 -15.89 -5.59 -7.77
N GLU A 168 -17.00 -6.07 -7.18
CA GLU A 168 -17.56 -5.49 -5.95
C GLU A 168 -16.58 -5.59 -4.78
N GLN A 169 -15.91 -6.73 -4.60
CA GLN A 169 -14.91 -6.92 -3.55
C GLN A 169 -13.70 -6.01 -3.73
N LEU A 170 -13.27 -5.74 -4.96
CA LEU A 170 -12.18 -4.77 -5.22
C LEU A 170 -12.62 -3.34 -4.91
N HIS A 171 -13.86 -2.96 -5.25
CA HIS A 171 -14.42 -1.67 -4.84
C HIS A 171 -14.51 -1.55 -3.32
N GLU A 172 -14.94 -2.60 -2.63
CA GLU A 172 -14.97 -2.66 -1.18
C GLU A 172 -13.58 -2.49 -0.56
N LEU A 173 -12.57 -3.16 -1.11
CA LEU A 173 -11.18 -2.98 -0.69
C LEU A 173 -10.74 -1.51 -0.79
N GLY A 174 -11.05 -0.85 -1.92
CA GLY A 174 -10.74 0.57 -2.11
C GLY A 174 -11.44 1.47 -1.10
N ALA A 175 -12.73 1.25 -0.88
CA ALA A 175 -13.53 1.99 0.10
C ALA A 175 -13.03 1.77 1.54
N GLU A 176 -12.64 0.55 1.89
CA GLU A 176 -12.10 0.22 3.22
C GLU A 176 -10.77 0.93 3.49
N VAL A 177 -9.88 1.00 2.50
CA VAL A 177 -8.64 1.77 2.60
C VAL A 177 -8.91 3.24 2.90
N VAL A 178 -9.87 3.85 2.20
CA VAL A 178 -10.26 5.25 2.44
C VAL A 178 -10.89 5.44 3.82
N ARG A 179 -11.75 4.50 4.24
CA ARG A 179 -12.34 4.50 5.58
C ARG A 179 -11.26 4.46 6.67
N ALA A 180 -10.29 3.57 6.52
CA ALA A 180 -9.17 3.44 7.46
C ALA A 180 -8.29 4.70 7.47
N ALA A 181 -7.96 5.26 6.30
CA ALA A 181 -7.16 6.49 6.22
C ALA A 181 -7.81 7.65 6.96
N ARG A 182 -9.13 7.81 6.84
CA ARG A 182 -9.86 8.85 7.58
C ARG A 182 -9.77 8.70 9.10
N GLN A 183 -9.68 7.47 9.62
CA GLN A 183 -9.48 7.26 11.06
C GLN A 183 -8.13 7.80 11.52
N PHE A 184 -7.06 7.56 10.73
CA PHE A 184 -5.73 8.10 11.04
C PHE A 184 -5.64 9.62 10.88
N GLN A 185 -6.48 10.25 10.05
CA GLN A 185 -6.53 11.71 9.90
C GLN A 185 -7.27 12.40 11.06
N VAL A 186 -8.29 11.77 11.65
CA VAL A 186 -9.09 12.35 12.75
C VAL A 186 -8.28 12.43 14.04
N ASP A 187 -7.34 11.54 14.25
CA ASP A 187 -6.54 11.47 15.48
C ASP A 187 -5.23 12.29 15.40
N GLY A 188 -5.20 13.38 14.62
CA GLY A 188 -4.07 14.33 14.57
C GLY A 188 -3.62 14.91 15.93
N THR A 189 -4.17 14.40 17.04
CA THR A 189 -3.76 14.69 18.42
C THR A 189 -2.76 13.66 18.98
N CYS A 190 -2.55 12.53 18.29
CA CYS A 190 -1.52 11.54 18.67
C CYS A 190 -0.43 11.55 17.60
N ASP A 191 0.45 12.53 17.68
CA ASP A 191 1.66 12.53 16.86
C ASP A 191 2.48 11.28 17.21
N TYR A 192 2.98 10.56 16.20
CA TYR A 192 3.85 9.39 16.39
C TYR A 192 5.03 9.75 17.31
N ALA A 193 5.55 10.98 17.22
CA ALA A 193 6.58 11.49 18.09
C ALA A 193 6.14 11.56 19.56
N ASP A 194 4.87 11.87 19.83
CA ASP A 194 4.32 11.91 21.20
C ASP A 194 4.04 10.52 21.77
N ALA A 195 3.66 9.56 20.90
CA ALA A 195 3.35 8.19 21.30
C ALA A 195 4.62 7.34 21.63
N VAL A 196 5.79 7.72 21.10
CA VAL A 196 7.04 6.93 21.19
C VAL A 196 8.17 7.70 21.88
N GLN A 197 7.88 8.68 22.71
CA GLN A 197 8.90 9.36 23.51
C GLN A 197 9.42 8.45 24.63
N PHE A 198 10.58 7.87 24.40
CA PHE A 198 11.38 7.26 25.45
C PHE A 198 12.39 8.28 25.96
N ALA A 199 12.63 8.31 27.27
CA ALA A 199 13.76 9.04 27.81
C ALA A 199 15.07 8.44 27.26
N SER A 200 16.16 9.22 27.22
CA SER A 200 17.47 8.75 26.75
C SER A 200 18.04 7.55 27.53
N ASP A 201 17.42 7.18 28.65
CA ASP A 201 17.70 5.99 29.47
C ASP A 201 16.79 4.79 29.15
N GLY A 202 15.92 4.89 28.11
CA GLY A 202 15.00 3.83 27.71
C GLY A 202 13.70 3.75 28.52
N THR A 203 13.46 4.67 29.46
CA THR A 203 12.20 4.71 30.20
C THR A 203 11.09 5.45 29.44
N PRO A 204 9.82 4.92 29.45
CA PRO A 204 8.71 5.63 28.83
C PRO A 204 8.45 6.98 29.54
N ARG A 205 8.40 8.07 28.79
CA ARG A 205 7.94 9.36 29.34
C ARG A 205 6.44 9.32 29.58
N ARG A 206 6.01 9.56 30.80
CA ARG A 206 4.59 9.79 31.09
C ARG A 206 4.12 11.04 30.33
N PRO A 207 2.97 11.00 29.65
CA PRO A 207 2.37 12.20 29.09
C PRO A 207 2.17 13.22 30.24
N ALA A 208 2.50 14.47 29.97
CA ALA A 208 2.24 15.56 30.92
C ALA A 208 0.73 15.54 31.26
N ALA A 209 0.41 15.47 32.57
CA ALA A 209 -0.98 15.53 32.99
C ALA A 209 -1.60 16.81 32.44
N ALA A 210 -2.68 16.67 31.67
CA ALA A 210 -3.48 17.81 31.25
C ALA A 210 -3.89 18.57 32.51
N GLY A 211 -3.46 19.85 32.60
CA GLY A 211 -3.71 20.69 33.77
C GLY A 211 -5.20 20.72 34.05
N SER A 212 -5.58 20.37 35.29
CA SER A 212 -6.92 20.62 35.78
C SER A 212 -7.21 22.13 35.67
N PRO A 213 -8.36 22.54 35.09
CA PRO A 213 -8.78 23.90 35.15
C PRO A 213 -9.07 24.25 36.63
N ALA A 214 -8.51 25.37 37.06
CA ALA A 214 -8.81 26.00 38.36
C ALA A 214 -10.20 26.60 38.38
#